data_6770a4a8b7bfc9cce8a7c26be3e8b6fc
#
_entry.id   6770a4a8b7bfc9cce8a7c26be3e8b6fc
#
_cell.length_a   1.000
_cell.length_b   1.000
_cell.length_c   1.000
_cell.angle_alpha   90.00
_cell.angle_beta   90.00
_cell.angle_gamma   90.00
#
_symmetry.space_group_name_H-M   'P 1'
#
loop_
_entity.id
_entity.type
_entity.pdbx_description
1 polymer ?
#
loop_
_entity_poly.entity_id
_entity_poly.type
_entity_poly.pdbx_seq_one_letter_code
_entity_poly.pdbx_strand_id
1 'polypeptide(L)'
;GARTYGSIWPDRTPQPEMWQMKKSVQPLSFSLLDPEKGIVEVWNRNHFINADFYRTYWKITADDEIVASGETALDVAPLSRSVVKIPYSKPLIVPGKEYRLEISSVLRQDEVWAKAGHEVSWEQFELKDWNMPAEKACRTAGEVAVTETDGKVVLAGNGFSYSFDKATGELVSIVSEGREILTSPVTLNVWRAPLANEVDGWNAYSGGAINASGYGGIGHSNVLAAHYYSAGLDNL
;
A
#
# COMPACT_ATOMS: atom_id res chain seq x y z
N GLY A 1 7.07 -32.50 -9.49
CA GLY A 1 5.89 -31.76 -9.85
C GLY A 1 6.26 -30.42 -10.45
N ALA A 2 5.61 -30.02 -11.51
CA ALA A 2 5.83 -28.73 -12.11
C ALA A 2 5.33 -27.66 -11.14
N ARG A 3 6.13 -26.61 -10.96
CA ARG A 3 5.66 -25.39 -10.25
C ARG A 3 4.69 -24.65 -11.17
N THR A 4 3.64 -24.11 -10.58
CA THR A 4 2.76 -23.17 -11.27
C THR A 4 3.43 -21.82 -11.37
N TYR A 5 4.12 -21.59 -12.47
CA TYR A 5 4.67 -20.28 -12.80
C TYR A 5 3.63 -19.49 -13.60
N GLY A 6 3.60 -18.20 -13.39
CA GLY A 6 2.77 -17.30 -14.15
C GLY A 6 1.84 -16.47 -13.27
N SER A 7 1.20 -15.50 -13.89
CA SER A 7 0.29 -14.56 -13.23
C SER A 7 -1.13 -15.09 -13.07
N ILE A 8 -1.40 -16.32 -13.53
CA ILE A 8 -2.71 -16.97 -13.51
C ILE A 8 -2.54 -18.41 -13.04
N TRP A 9 -3.37 -18.86 -12.10
CA TRP A 9 -3.43 -20.24 -11.67
C TRP A 9 -3.99 -21.15 -12.77
N PRO A 10 -3.76 -22.48 -12.71
CA PRO A 10 -4.30 -23.44 -13.69
C PRO A 10 -5.83 -23.42 -13.81
N ASP A 11 -6.55 -23.05 -12.76
CA ASP A 11 -8.00 -22.86 -12.73
C ASP A 11 -8.45 -21.50 -13.31
N ARG A 12 -7.49 -20.70 -13.85
CA ARG A 12 -7.65 -19.35 -14.39
C ARG A 12 -7.90 -18.25 -13.35
N THR A 13 -7.73 -18.52 -12.09
CA THR A 13 -7.78 -17.49 -11.04
C THR A 13 -6.55 -16.57 -11.16
N PRO A 14 -6.73 -15.24 -11.28
CA PRO A 14 -5.61 -14.30 -11.31
C PRO A 14 -4.81 -14.33 -10.02
N GLN A 15 -3.50 -14.34 -10.14
CA GLN A 15 -2.58 -14.12 -9.02
C GLN A 15 -2.37 -12.60 -8.81
N PRO A 16 -1.87 -12.17 -7.65
CA PRO A 16 -1.61 -10.74 -7.38
C PRO A 16 -0.79 -10.04 -8.45
N GLU A 17 0.18 -10.73 -9.04
CA GLU A 17 1.05 -10.21 -10.10
C GLU A 17 0.27 -9.82 -11.37
N MET A 18 -0.86 -10.48 -11.64
CA MET A 18 -1.71 -10.15 -12.78
C MET A 18 -2.27 -8.72 -12.68
N TRP A 19 -2.62 -8.29 -11.49
CA TRP A 19 -3.12 -6.92 -11.26
C TRP A 19 -2.01 -5.90 -11.48
N GLN A 20 -0.78 -6.20 -11.05
CA GLN A 20 0.38 -5.35 -11.32
C GLN A 20 0.70 -5.31 -12.82
N MET A 21 0.61 -6.44 -13.52
CA MET A 21 0.76 -6.48 -14.97
C MET A 21 -0.30 -5.62 -15.66
N LYS A 22 -1.58 -5.76 -15.29
CA LYS A 22 -2.68 -4.93 -15.80
C LYS A 22 -2.36 -3.44 -15.64
N LYS A 23 -1.90 -3.03 -14.46
CA LYS A 23 -1.50 -1.64 -14.18
C LYS A 23 -0.33 -1.18 -15.07
N SER A 24 0.68 -2.02 -15.24
CA SER A 24 1.89 -1.67 -15.98
C SER A 24 1.67 -1.53 -17.49
N VAL A 25 0.73 -2.30 -18.05
CA VAL A 25 0.44 -2.31 -19.50
C VAL A 25 -0.81 -1.50 -19.89
N GLN A 26 -1.41 -0.78 -18.96
CA GLN A 26 -2.62 0.01 -19.25
C GLN A 26 -2.44 0.92 -20.47
N PRO A 27 -3.48 1.07 -21.31
CA PRO A 27 -3.38 1.80 -22.57
C PRO A 27 -3.28 3.32 -22.41
N LEU A 28 -3.78 3.88 -21.32
CA LEU A 28 -3.64 5.29 -20.99
C LEU A 28 -2.82 5.43 -19.72
N SER A 29 -1.94 6.42 -19.69
CA SER A 29 -1.18 6.81 -18.51
C SER A 29 -1.46 8.27 -18.20
N PHE A 30 -1.59 8.60 -16.92
CA PHE A 30 -1.92 9.92 -16.44
C PHE A 30 -0.80 10.46 -15.56
N SER A 31 -0.54 11.77 -15.66
CA SER A 31 0.40 12.48 -14.78
C SER A 31 -0.22 13.81 -14.36
N LEU A 32 -0.40 14.04 -13.09
CA LEU A 32 -0.95 15.27 -12.56
C LEU A 32 0.11 16.38 -12.61
N LEU A 33 -0.17 17.44 -13.36
CA LEU A 33 0.77 18.57 -13.54
C LEU A 33 0.41 19.76 -12.64
N ASP A 34 -0.87 20.07 -12.51
CA ASP A 34 -1.36 21.18 -11.68
C ASP A 34 -2.66 20.75 -10.99
N PRO A 35 -2.59 20.36 -9.71
CA PRO A 35 -3.78 19.93 -8.97
C PRO A 35 -4.79 21.04 -8.72
N GLU A 36 -4.34 22.31 -8.60
CA GLU A 36 -5.25 23.43 -8.35
C GLU A 36 -6.12 23.74 -9.58
N LYS A 37 -5.57 23.53 -10.78
CA LYS A 37 -6.27 23.78 -12.05
C LYS A 37 -6.85 22.53 -12.69
N GLY A 38 -6.56 21.35 -12.15
CA GLY A 38 -6.97 20.08 -12.74
C GLY A 38 -6.23 19.74 -14.04
N ILE A 39 -4.98 20.16 -14.16
CA ILE A 39 -4.20 19.92 -15.37
C ILE A 39 -3.48 18.58 -15.29
N VAL A 40 -3.74 17.73 -16.26
CA VAL A 40 -3.23 16.36 -16.34
C VAL A 40 -2.62 16.13 -17.71
N GLU A 41 -1.42 15.57 -17.76
CA GLU A 41 -0.88 15.01 -19.00
C GLU A 41 -1.47 13.58 -19.17
N VAL A 42 -1.99 13.31 -20.35
CA VAL A 42 -2.46 11.99 -20.76
C VAL A 42 -1.53 11.46 -21.85
N TRP A 43 -0.96 10.30 -21.62
CA TRP A 43 -0.21 9.57 -22.63
C TRP A 43 -1.04 8.40 -23.15
N ASN A 44 -1.44 8.49 -24.43
CA ASN A 44 -2.09 7.39 -25.11
C ASN A 44 -1.02 6.42 -25.65
N ARG A 45 -0.95 5.24 -25.06
CA ARG A 45 0.01 4.18 -25.41
C ARG A 45 -0.54 3.20 -26.45
N ASN A 46 -1.80 3.35 -26.86
CA ASN A 46 -2.33 2.57 -27.97
C ASN A 46 -1.59 2.89 -29.27
N HIS A 47 -1.43 1.91 -30.11
CA HIS A 47 -0.81 2.08 -31.44
C HIS A 47 -1.77 2.60 -32.50
N PHE A 48 -3.07 2.27 -32.38
CA PHE A 48 -4.06 2.53 -33.46
C PHE A 48 -5.35 3.14 -32.96
N ILE A 49 -5.57 3.24 -31.66
CA ILE A 49 -6.84 3.66 -31.03
C ILE A 49 -6.64 5.02 -30.40
N ASN A 50 -7.50 5.99 -30.76
CA ASN A 50 -7.57 7.28 -30.07
C ASN A 50 -8.14 7.10 -28.66
N ALA A 51 -7.78 7.99 -27.72
CA ALA A 51 -8.25 7.92 -26.34
C ALA A 51 -9.77 8.15 -26.19
N ASP A 52 -10.45 8.76 -27.19
CA ASP A 52 -11.91 8.94 -27.24
C ASP A 52 -12.68 7.62 -27.36
N PHE A 53 -11.99 6.53 -27.70
CA PHE A 53 -12.53 5.18 -27.68
C PHE A 53 -13.00 4.76 -26.29
N TYR A 54 -12.42 5.34 -25.25
CA TYR A 54 -12.73 5.08 -23.86
C TYR A 54 -13.67 6.16 -23.30
N ARG A 55 -14.38 5.83 -22.22
CA ARG A 55 -15.07 6.79 -21.37
C ARG A 55 -14.25 7.01 -20.13
N THR A 56 -13.94 8.25 -19.81
CA THR A 56 -13.07 8.58 -18.69
C THR A 56 -13.83 9.33 -17.61
N TYR A 57 -13.77 8.77 -16.42
CA TYR A 57 -14.35 9.32 -15.21
C TYR A 57 -13.26 9.86 -14.29
N TRP A 58 -13.65 10.80 -13.48
CA TRP A 58 -12.81 11.29 -12.38
C TRP A 58 -13.65 11.42 -11.11
N LYS A 59 -13.00 11.25 -9.98
CA LYS A 59 -13.59 11.58 -8.67
C LYS A 59 -12.53 12.16 -7.76
N ILE A 60 -12.97 13.02 -6.84
CA ILE A 60 -12.18 13.51 -5.71
C ILE A 60 -12.77 12.89 -4.46
N THR A 61 -11.92 12.29 -3.66
CA THR A 61 -12.29 11.75 -2.36
C THR A 61 -11.67 12.56 -1.23
N ALA A 62 -12.36 12.65 -0.11
CA ALA A 62 -11.86 13.11 1.18
C ALA A 62 -11.92 11.91 2.13
N ASP A 63 -10.77 11.30 2.42
CA ASP A 63 -10.65 9.96 2.96
C ASP A 63 -11.35 8.96 2.01
N ASP A 64 -12.43 8.30 2.46
CA ASP A 64 -13.25 7.36 1.69
C ASP A 64 -14.52 7.98 1.07
N GLU A 65 -14.84 9.23 1.42
CA GLU A 65 -16.02 9.93 0.91
C GLU A 65 -15.77 10.59 -0.46
N ILE A 66 -16.64 10.35 -1.45
CA ILE A 66 -16.60 11.05 -2.72
C ILE A 66 -17.20 12.44 -2.53
N VAL A 67 -16.37 13.48 -2.68
CA VAL A 67 -16.77 14.89 -2.54
C VAL A 67 -17.04 15.57 -3.87
N ALA A 68 -16.48 15.06 -4.97
CA ALA A 68 -16.78 15.49 -6.33
C ALA A 68 -16.52 14.36 -7.31
N SER A 69 -17.26 14.33 -8.41
CA SER A 69 -17.04 13.36 -9.49
C SER A 69 -17.61 13.88 -10.80
N GLY A 70 -17.15 13.31 -11.90
CA GLY A 70 -17.63 13.65 -13.22
C GLY A 70 -17.01 12.81 -14.32
N GLU A 71 -17.31 13.21 -15.55
CA GLU A 71 -16.77 12.60 -16.77
C GLU A 71 -15.94 13.65 -17.52
N THR A 72 -14.90 13.21 -18.21
CA THR A 72 -14.13 14.05 -19.12
C THR A 72 -13.89 13.30 -20.42
N ALA A 73 -13.99 14.02 -21.53
CA ALA A 73 -13.65 13.48 -22.84
C ALA A 73 -12.13 13.62 -23.06
N LEU A 74 -11.52 12.56 -23.56
CA LEU A 74 -10.14 12.55 -23.97
C LEU A 74 -10.07 12.44 -25.50
N ASP A 75 -9.36 13.37 -26.12
CA ASP A 75 -9.00 13.31 -27.54
C ASP A 75 -7.47 13.35 -27.63
N VAL A 76 -6.88 12.17 -27.59
CA VAL A 76 -5.40 12.00 -27.63
C VAL A 76 -5.08 10.93 -28.66
N ALA A 77 -4.41 11.32 -29.71
CA ALA A 77 -4.03 10.42 -30.81
C ALA A 77 -3.16 9.26 -30.32
N PRO A 78 -3.13 8.14 -31.07
CA PRO A 78 -2.24 7.01 -30.77
C PRO A 78 -0.79 7.45 -30.59
N LEU A 79 -0.08 6.81 -29.64
CA LEU A 79 1.35 7.03 -29.34
C LEU A 79 1.71 8.50 -29.04
N SER A 80 0.74 9.31 -28.64
CA SER A 80 0.94 10.73 -28.36
C SER A 80 0.60 11.12 -26.92
N ARG A 81 1.01 12.34 -26.55
CA ARG A 81 0.70 12.95 -25.26
C ARG A 81 -0.09 14.22 -25.48
N SER A 82 -0.99 14.51 -24.59
CA SER A 82 -1.74 15.75 -24.59
C SER A 82 -1.99 16.23 -23.16
N VAL A 83 -1.99 17.53 -22.99
CA VAL A 83 -2.36 18.13 -21.70
C VAL A 83 -3.86 18.43 -21.74
N VAL A 84 -4.59 17.88 -20.79
CA VAL A 84 -6.04 18.03 -20.67
C VAL A 84 -6.39 18.64 -19.33
N LYS A 85 -7.56 19.28 -19.28
CA LYS A 85 -8.12 19.82 -18.05
C LYS A 85 -9.22 18.91 -17.55
N ILE A 86 -9.07 18.37 -16.36
CA ILE A 86 -10.14 17.69 -15.63
C ILE A 86 -11.06 18.75 -15.02
N PRO A 87 -12.37 18.75 -15.32
CA PRO A 87 -13.26 19.86 -15.00
C PRO A 87 -13.78 19.80 -13.56
N TYR A 88 -12.90 19.75 -12.57
CA TYR A 88 -13.29 19.86 -11.17
C TYR A 88 -13.02 21.26 -10.60
N SER A 89 -13.70 21.55 -9.51
CA SER A 89 -13.40 22.70 -8.65
C SER A 89 -12.92 22.17 -7.30
N LYS A 90 -12.00 22.92 -6.68
CA LYS A 90 -11.51 22.60 -5.34
C LYS A 90 -12.69 22.57 -4.37
N PRO A 91 -12.92 21.48 -3.65
CA PRO A 91 -13.98 21.41 -2.65
C PRO A 91 -13.63 22.26 -1.42
N LEU A 92 -14.59 22.42 -0.53
CA LEU A 92 -14.31 22.97 0.80
C LEU A 92 -13.39 22.01 1.54
N ILE A 93 -12.20 22.50 1.89
CA ILE A 93 -11.19 21.68 2.56
C ILE A 93 -11.50 21.56 4.04
N VAL A 94 -11.60 20.33 4.52
CA VAL A 94 -11.79 19.99 5.93
C VAL A 94 -10.44 19.56 6.52
N PRO A 95 -9.90 20.26 7.51
CA PRO A 95 -8.65 19.87 8.15
C PRO A 95 -8.71 18.43 8.71
N GLY A 96 -7.62 17.69 8.53
CA GLY A 96 -7.48 16.31 8.98
C GLY A 96 -8.00 15.25 8.02
N LYS A 97 -8.55 15.65 6.87
CA LYS A 97 -8.89 14.71 5.79
C LYS A 97 -7.81 14.67 4.71
N GLU A 98 -7.62 13.50 4.13
CA GLU A 98 -6.73 13.27 3.00
C GLU A 98 -7.52 13.34 1.68
N TYR A 99 -7.08 14.21 0.77
CA TYR A 99 -7.73 14.40 -0.51
C TYR A 99 -6.98 13.67 -1.63
N ARG A 100 -7.72 12.96 -2.48
CA ARG A 100 -7.19 12.25 -3.64
C ARG A 100 -8.03 12.51 -4.88
N LEU A 101 -7.35 12.66 -6.02
CA LEU A 101 -7.97 12.62 -7.34
C LEU A 101 -7.75 11.23 -7.93
N GLU A 102 -8.83 10.59 -8.34
CA GLU A 102 -8.80 9.32 -9.08
C GLU A 102 -9.36 9.54 -10.47
N ILE A 103 -8.66 9.00 -11.48
CA ILE A 103 -9.06 9.03 -12.88
C ILE A 103 -9.16 7.58 -13.35
N SER A 104 -10.26 7.21 -13.97
CA SER A 104 -10.51 5.86 -14.48
C SER A 104 -11.08 5.92 -15.90
N SER A 105 -10.53 5.11 -16.79
CA SER A 105 -11.00 4.96 -18.17
C SER A 105 -11.54 3.56 -18.39
N VAL A 106 -12.73 3.48 -18.96
CA VAL A 106 -13.45 2.22 -19.19
C VAL A 106 -13.85 2.08 -20.67
N LEU A 107 -14.12 0.85 -21.10
CA LEU A 107 -14.70 0.60 -22.42
C LEU A 107 -16.07 1.25 -22.54
N ARG A 108 -16.32 1.97 -23.67
CA ARG A 108 -17.62 2.57 -23.96
C ARG A 108 -18.67 1.55 -24.39
N GLN A 109 -18.24 0.48 -25.04
CA GLN A 109 -19.07 -0.56 -25.62
C GLN A 109 -18.49 -1.95 -25.37
N ASP A 110 -19.28 -2.97 -25.67
CA ASP A 110 -18.81 -4.34 -25.62
C ASP A 110 -17.75 -4.58 -26.68
N GLU A 111 -16.65 -5.19 -26.25
CA GLU A 111 -15.60 -5.67 -27.11
C GLU A 111 -15.53 -7.21 -27.06
N VAL A 112 -14.79 -7.82 -27.97
CA VAL A 112 -14.66 -9.29 -28.03
C VAL A 112 -14.10 -9.87 -26.72
N TRP A 113 -13.27 -9.10 -26.02
CA TRP A 113 -12.51 -9.55 -24.84
C TRP A 113 -13.07 -9.03 -23.50
N ALA A 114 -13.91 -7.99 -23.50
CA ALA A 114 -14.55 -7.47 -22.28
C ALA A 114 -15.81 -6.66 -22.57
N LYS A 115 -16.66 -6.54 -21.57
CA LYS A 115 -17.92 -5.78 -21.64
C LYS A 115 -17.70 -4.29 -21.46
N ALA A 116 -18.65 -3.50 -21.95
CA ALA A 116 -18.73 -2.07 -21.64
C ALA A 116 -18.62 -1.84 -20.13
N GLY A 117 -17.91 -0.78 -19.75
CA GLY A 117 -17.62 -0.49 -18.35
C GLY A 117 -16.39 -1.21 -17.78
N HIS A 118 -15.75 -2.12 -18.54
CA HIS A 118 -14.49 -2.72 -18.10
C HIS A 118 -13.39 -1.66 -17.99
N GLU A 119 -12.80 -1.52 -16.79
CA GLU A 119 -11.71 -0.59 -16.53
C GLU A 119 -10.42 -1.04 -17.22
N VAL A 120 -9.89 -0.17 -18.07
CA VAL A 120 -8.66 -0.42 -18.84
C VAL A 120 -7.46 0.36 -18.32
N SER A 121 -7.72 1.52 -17.71
CA SER A 121 -6.66 2.37 -17.14
C SER A 121 -7.19 3.13 -15.93
N TRP A 122 -6.38 3.29 -14.93
CA TRP A 122 -6.69 4.11 -13.77
C TRP A 122 -5.44 4.73 -13.17
N GLU A 123 -5.59 5.87 -12.49
CA GLU A 123 -4.54 6.50 -11.70
C GLU A 123 -5.15 7.22 -10.50
N GLN A 124 -4.40 7.28 -9.41
CA GLN A 124 -4.78 7.99 -8.20
C GLN A 124 -3.65 8.92 -7.79
N PHE A 125 -3.99 10.17 -7.53
CA PHE A 125 -3.07 11.22 -7.12
C PHE A 125 -3.44 11.75 -5.75
N GLU A 126 -2.48 11.82 -4.86
CA GLU A 126 -2.63 12.53 -3.60
C GLU A 126 -2.59 14.05 -3.87
N LEU A 127 -3.61 14.75 -3.39
CA LEU A 127 -3.69 16.21 -3.50
C LEU A 127 -3.06 16.85 -2.25
N LYS A 128 -1.75 16.73 -2.12
CA LYS A 128 -0.97 17.08 -0.91
C LYS A 128 -1.21 18.48 -0.40
N ASP A 129 -1.33 19.45 -1.32
CA ASP A 129 -1.56 20.85 -0.96
C ASP A 129 -2.96 21.10 -0.35
N TRP A 130 -3.85 20.12 -0.44
CA TRP A 130 -5.18 20.15 0.14
C TRP A 130 -5.23 19.40 1.49
N ASN A 131 -4.23 18.61 1.79
CA ASN A 131 -4.14 17.83 3.02
C ASN A 131 -3.67 18.74 4.16
N MET A 132 -4.62 19.37 4.83
CA MET A 132 -4.34 20.19 6.00
C MET A 132 -4.27 19.29 7.24
N PRO A 133 -3.15 19.29 7.97
CA PRO A 133 -3.07 18.51 9.19
C PRO A 133 -4.11 19.00 10.20
N ALA A 134 -4.81 18.06 10.80
CA ALA A 134 -5.62 18.35 11.98
C ALA A 134 -4.64 18.59 13.14
N GLU A 135 -4.15 19.79 13.29
CA GLU A 135 -3.41 20.17 14.49
C GLU A 135 -4.32 20.15 15.72
N LYS A 136 -4.50 19.00 16.28
CA LYS A 136 -4.73 18.90 17.70
C LYS A 136 -3.37 18.60 18.33
N ALA A 137 -2.62 19.65 18.65
CA ALA A 137 -1.65 19.52 19.72
C ALA A 137 -2.44 19.10 20.96
N CYS A 138 -2.48 17.81 21.24
CA CYS A 138 -3.00 17.31 22.50
C CYS A 138 -1.95 17.69 23.57
N ARG A 139 -1.93 18.98 23.94
CA ARG A 139 -1.24 19.45 25.12
C ARG A 139 -2.17 19.23 26.29
N THR A 140 -2.30 17.99 26.72
CA THR A 140 -2.76 17.75 28.09
C THR A 140 -1.63 18.18 29.00
N ALA A 141 -1.82 19.34 29.64
CA ALA A 141 -0.96 19.79 30.73
C ALA A 141 -1.19 18.83 31.92
N GLY A 142 -0.38 17.79 32.02
CA GLY A 142 -0.40 16.83 33.09
C GLY A 142 1.00 16.28 33.30
N GLU A 143 1.41 16.10 34.52
CA GLU A 143 2.66 15.42 34.85
C GLU A 143 2.49 13.92 34.58
N VAL A 144 3.49 13.31 33.97
CA VAL A 144 3.62 11.86 33.87
C VAL A 144 4.50 11.40 35.01
N ALA A 145 3.92 10.66 35.94
CA ALA A 145 4.67 10.03 37.01
C ALA A 145 5.40 8.80 36.48
N VAL A 146 6.69 8.68 36.82
CA VAL A 146 7.50 7.51 36.51
C VAL A 146 7.76 6.77 37.82
N THR A 147 7.32 5.51 37.86
CA THR A 147 7.58 4.62 39.01
C THR A 147 8.42 3.45 38.53
N GLU A 148 9.56 3.24 39.17
CA GLU A 148 10.46 2.15 38.86
C GLU A 148 10.51 1.16 40.02
N THR A 149 10.37 -0.12 39.71
CA THR A 149 10.54 -1.25 40.62
C THR A 149 11.66 -2.17 40.10
N ASP A 150 11.97 -3.25 40.81
CA ASP A 150 13.00 -4.20 40.37
C ASP A 150 12.65 -4.87 39.03
N GLY A 151 11.37 -5.07 38.71
CA GLY A 151 10.93 -5.77 37.51
C GLY A 151 10.24 -4.90 36.45
N LYS A 152 9.78 -3.71 36.82
CA LYS A 152 8.96 -2.88 35.90
C LYS A 152 9.25 -1.40 36.00
N VAL A 153 9.06 -0.71 34.86
CA VAL A 153 8.93 0.74 34.79
C VAL A 153 7.48 1.06 34.42
N VAL A 154 6.84 1.90 35.21
CA VAL A 154 5.46 2.34 34.99
C VAL A 154 5.42 3.83 34.74
N LEU A 155 4.85 4.23 33.63
CA LEU A 155 4.53 5.62 33.29
C LEU A 155 3.03 5.82 33.51
N ALA A 156 2.64 6.73 34.39
CA ALA A 156 1.23 6.99 34.68
C ALA A 156 0.89 8.47 34.56
N GLY A 157 -0.23 8.75 33.94
CA GLY A 157 -0.81 10.08 33.82
C GLY A 157 -2.32 10.06 34.11
N ASN A 158 -2.98 11.17 33.80
CA ASN A 158 -4.41 11.24 34.02
C ASN A 158 -5.16 10.33 33.06
N GLY A 159 -5.78 9.27 33.59
CA GLY A 159 -6.57 8.30 32.82
C GLY A 159 -5.76 7.24 32.05
N PHE A 160 -4.43 7.22 32.17
CA PHE A 160 -3.62 6.20 31.49
C PHE A 160 -2.42 5.72 32.30
N SER A 161 -1.97 4.50 31.98
CA SER A 161 -0.66 4.02 32.39
C SER A 161 -0.03 3.07 31.35
N TYR A 162 1.29 3.09 31.27
CA TYR A 162 2.10 2.18 30.46
C TYR A 162 3.07 1.44 31.37
N SER A 163 3.17 0.13 31.21
CA SER A 163 4.12 -0.68 31.98
C SER A 163 5.09 -1.40 31.07
N PHE A 164 6.38 -1.25 31.36
CA PHE A 164 7.47 -1.92 30.66
C PHE A 164 8.11 -2.94 31.58
N ASP A 165 8.38 -4.13 31.05
CA ASP A 165 9.18 -5.14 31.74
C ASP A 165 10.67 -4.82 31.59
N LYS A 166 11.42 -4.81 32.68
CA LYS A 166 12.85 -4.45 32.66
C LYS A 166 13.75 -5.57 32.16
N ALA A 167 13.31 -6.82 32.26
CA ALA A 167 14.09 -7.96 31.81
C ALA A 167 14.04 -8.13 30.29
N THR A 168 12.88 -7.88 29.68
CA THR A 168 12.66 -8.05 28.25
C THR A 168 12.65 -6.74 27.47
N GLY A 169 12.44 -5.61 28.14
CA GLY A 169 12.24 -4.31 27.50
C GLY A 169 10.86 -4.13 26.86
N GLU A 170 9.98 -5.09 27.02
CA GLU A 170 8.68 -5.12 26.37
C GLU A 170 7.67 -4.20 27.05
N LEU A 171 6.79 -3.60 26.24
CA LEU A 171 5.59 -2.92 26.72
C LEU A 171 4.54 -4.00 27.05
N VAL A 172 4.30 -4.23 28.33
CA VAL A 172 3.47 -5.35 28.81
C VAL A 172 2.05 -4.95 29.21
N SER A 173 1.77 -3.66 29.33
CA SER A 173 0.44 -3.17 29.68
C SER A 173 0.25 -1.73 29.20
N ILE A 174 -0.92 -1.47 28.62
CA ILE A 174 -1.44 -0.13 28.35
C ILE A 174 -2.82 -0.08 28.97
N VAL A 175 -2.99 0.73 29.99
CA VAL A 175 -4.32 1.00 30.58
C VAL A 175 -4.77 2.38 30.16
N SER A 176 -5.99 2.49 29.65
CA SER A 176 -6.67 3.76 29.35
C SER A 176 -8.05 3.75 29.98
N GLU A 177 -8.35 4.80 30.74
CA GLU A 177 -9.62 4.95 31.47
C GLU A 177 -9.99 3.68 32.28
N GLY A 178 -8.98 3.08 32.93
CA GLY A 178 -9.15 1.87 33.76
C GLY A 178 -9.30 0.58 32.95
N ARG A 179 -9.18 0.60 31.62
CA ARG A 179 -9.31 -0.55 30.74
C ARG A 179 -7.93 -0.95 30.17
N GLU A 180 -7.57 -2.23 30.31
CA GLU A 180 -6.41 -2.80 29.64
C GLU A 180 -6.64 -2.85 28.12
N ILE A 181 -5.69 -2.34 27.35
CA ILE A 181 -5.76 -2.26 25.89
C ILE A 181 -5.01 -3.42 25.24
N LEU A 182 -3.90 -3.88 25.85
CA LEU A 182 -3.10 -4.97 25.32
C LEU A 182 -3.68 -6.33 25.71
N THR A 183 -3.77 -7.24 24.76
CA THR A 183 -4.10 -8.66 25.01
C THR A 183 -2.85 -9.50 25.25
N SER A 184 -1.68 -8.98 24.85
CA SER A 184 -0.36 -9.60 25.04
C SER A 184 0.71 -8.50 24.97
N PRO A 185 1.91 -8.73 25.48
CA PRO A 185 3.04 -7.79 25.37
C PRO A 185 3.32 -7.40 23.91
N VAL A 186 3.80 -6.17 23.71
CA VAL A 186 4.33 -5.73 22.42
C VAL A 186 5.77 -6.16 22.34
N THR A 187 6.05 -7.15 21.51
CA THR A 187 7.37 -7.73 21.30
C THR A 187 8.02 -7.18 20.05
N LEU A 188 9.35 -7.03 20.07
CA LEU A 188 10.10 -6.75 18.86
C LEU A 188 10.08 -7.99 17.95
N ASN A 189 9.50 -7.86 16.77
CA ASN A 189 9.48 -8.93 15.80
C ASN A 189 10.30 -8.54 14.56
N VAL A 190 11.37 -9.25 14.31
CA VAL A 190 12.23 -9.11 13.12
C VAL A 190 11.97 -10.20 12.09
N TRP A 191 11.04 -11.11 12.40
CA TRP A 191 10.69 -12.24 11.55
C TRP A 191 9.59 -11.87 10.55
N ARG A 192 9.75 -12.30 9.32
CA ARG A 192 8.71 -12.33 8.31
C ARG A 192 8.77 -13.65 7.54
N ALA A 193 7.69 -13.99 6.86
CA ALA A 193 7.74 -15.10 5.91
C ALA A 193 8.78 -14.79 4.82
N PRO A 194 9.70 -15.72 4.52
CA PRO A 194 10.69 -15.52 3.49
C PRO A 194 10.03 -15.46 2.11
N LEU A 195 10.56 -14.63 1.23
CA LEU A 195 10.14 -14.57 -0.15
C LEU A 195 10.64 -15.80 -0.92
N ALA A 196 10.01 -16.11 -2.05
CA ALA A 196 10.38 -17.28 -2.86
C ALA A 196 11.85 -17.30 -3.27
N ASN A 197 12.42 -16.13 -3.57
CA ASN A 197 13.83 -15.99 -3.94
C ASN A 197 14.79 -16.12 -2.74
N GLU A 198 14.30 -16.03 -1.51
CA GLU A 198 15.09 -16.22 -0.29
C GLU A 198 15.15 -17.69 0.13
N VAL A 199 14.17 -18.49 -0.29
CA VAL A 199 14.09 -19.92 0.02
C VAL A 199 14.43 -20.79 -1.18
N ASP A 200 14.64 -20.21 -2.33
CA ASP A 200 14.93 -20.96 -3.54
C ASP A 200 16.41 -21.39 -3.58
N GLY A 201 16.65 -22.65 -3.90
CA GLY A 201 17.96 -23.27 -3.82
C GLY A 201 19.00 -22.76 -4.82
N TRP A 202 18.67 -21.75 -5.62
CA TRP A 202 19.67 -21.06 -6.46
C TRP A 202 20.48 -20.06 -5.67
N ASN A 203 20.06 -19.73 -4.48
CA ASN A 203 20.88 -18.92 -3.58
C ASN A 203 22.09 -19.74 -3.14
N ALA A 204 23.13 -19.69 -3.95
CA ALA A 204 24.44 -20.23 -3.64
C ALA A 204 25.07 -19.69 -2.34
N TYR A 205 24.39 -18.74 -1.71
CA TYR A 205 24.77 -18.16 -0.42
C TYR A 205 24.51 -19.08 0.76
N SER A 206 23.82 -20.16 0.58
CA SER A 206 23.52 -21.12 1.65
C SER A 206 24.69 -22.02 2.05
N GLY A 207 25.92 -21.68 1.63
CA GLY A 207 27.11 -22.44 2.06
C GLY A 207 27.08 -23.91 1.66
N GLY A 208 26.44 -24.26 0.54
CA GLY A 208 26.48 -25.61 0.00
C GLY A 208 25.30 -26.52 0.37
N ALA A 209 24.31 -26.03 1.09
CA ALA A 209 23.12 -26.80 1.41
C ALA A 209 22.05 -26.75 0.31
N ILE A 210 22.45 -26.79 -0.95
CA ILE A 210 21.51 -27.11 -2.03
C ILE A 210 21.18 -28.58 -1.83
N ASN A 211 19.94 -28.90 -1.47
CA ASN A 211 19.55 -30.28 -1.41
C ASN A 211 19.66 -30.92 -2.81
N ALA A 212 19.81 -32.21 -2.86
CA ALA A 212 20.00 -32.99 -4.10
C ALA A 212 18.87 -32.83 -5.13
N SER A 213 17.77 -32.18 -4.80
CA SER A 213 16.64 -31.91 -5.71
C SER A 213 16.80 -30.61 -6.48
N GLY A 214 17.84 -29.82 -6.21
CA GLY A 214 18.05 -28.50 -6.85
C GLY A 214 17.04 -27.43 -6.44
N TYR A 215 16.03 -27.79 -5.69
CA TYR A 215 15.09 -26.88 -5.11
C TYR A 215 15.34 -26.91 -3.60
N GLY A 216 15.91 -25.88 -3.07
CA GLY A 216 16.09 -25.74 -1.65
C GLY A 216 14.78 -26.07 -0.97
N GLY A 217 14.75 -27.13 -0.20
CA GLY A 217 13.57 -27.51 0.55
C GLY A 217 13.22 -26.34 1.46
N ILE A 218 11.99 -25.94 1.43
CA ILE A 218 11.41 -24.88 2.28
C ILE A 218 11.77 -25.06 3.77
N GLY A 219 12.22 -26.27 4.16
CA GLY A 219 12.62 -26.59 5.51
C GLY A 219 14.12 -26.49 5.84
N HIS A 220 15.00 -26.34 4.86
CA HIS A 220 16.43 -26.51 5.10
C HIS A 220 17.28 -25.28 4.82
N SER A 221 16.79 -24.38 4.05
CA SER A 221 17.56 -23.21 3.65
C SER A 221 16.83 -21.94 3.97
N ASN A 222 16.31 -21.88 5.14
CA ASN A 222 15.96 -20.60 5.65
C ASN A 222 17.27 -19.85 5.93
N VAL A 223 17.97 -19.49 4.83
CA VAL A 223 19.23 -18.75 4.90
C VAL A 223 19.00 -17.46 5.69
N LEU A 224 17.87 -16.82 5.49
CA LEU A 224 17.48 -15.66 6.26
C LEU A 224 17.32 -16.01 7.74
N ALA A 225 16.63 -17.11 8.06
CA ALA A 225 16.51 -17.58 9.42
C ALA A 225 17.88 -17.94 10.04
N ALA A 226 18.73 -18.64 9.31
CA ALA A 226 20.06 -18.98 9.78
C ALA A 226 20.89 -17.74 10.11
N HIS A 227 20.82 -16.70 9.28
CA HIS A 227 21.50 -15.43 9.55
C HIS A 227 20.92 -14.73 10.78
N TYR A 228 19.61 -14.75 10.95
CA TYR A 228 18.96 -14.16 12.12
C TYR A 228 19.32 -14.90 13.41
N TYR A 229 19.32 -16.24 13.39
CA TYR A 229 19.77 -17.05 14.52
C TYR A 229 21.24 -16.79 14.84
N SER A 230 22.12 -16.77 13.83
CA SER A 230 23.53 -16.51 14.06
C SER A 230 23.83 -15.09 14.56
N ALA A 231 22.94 -14.15 14.29
CA ALA A 231 22.99 -12.78 14.80
C ALA A 231 22.33 -12.62 16.20
N GLY A 232 21.73 -13.68 16.74
CA GLY A 232 21.04 -13.66 18.02
C GLY A 232 19.71 -12.91 18.03
N LEU A 233 19.10 -12.71 16.86
CA LEU A 233 17.86 -11.95 16.74
C LEU A 233 16.62 -12.71 17.18
N ASP A 234 16.75 -13.99 17.50
CA ASP A 234 15.73 -14.84 18.12
C ASP A 234 15.61 -14.63 19.63
N ASN A 235 16.57 -13.93 20.24
CA ASN A 235 16.64 -13.65 21.67
C ASN A 235 16.68 -12.15 21.98
N LEU A 236 15.99 -11.37 21.21
CA LEU A 236 15.88 -9.93 21.44
C LEU A 236 14.95 -9.60 22.61
#